data_408248e59a7329a2f3c6aae464860d72
#
_entry.id   408248e59a7329a2f3c6aae464860d72
#
_cell.length_a   1.000
_cell.length_b   1.000
_cell.length_c   1.000
_cell.angle_alpha   90.00
_cell.angle_beta   90.00
_cell.angle_gamma   90.00
#
_symmetry.space_group_name_H-M   'P 1'
#
loop_
_entity.id
_entity.type
_entity.pdbx_description
1 polymer ?
#
loop_
_entity_poly.entity_id
_entity_poly.type
_entity_poly.pdbx_seq_one_letter_code
_entity_poly.pdbx_strand_id
1 'polypeptide(L)'
;MTKKQKKMFVRILITAVMLIALKFIPITGVPQLLAYVAAYLVIGYDILRKAGKGILNGRAFDENFLMTLATLGAFFLAIWTKSGDYVEGIAVMLFYQIGELFQSCAVGRSRKNISALMDIRPDYANIEQDGQLTQVDPDVVAVGSIIVVQPGEKVPLDGVVVEGTSSLNTSALTGESLPRDVKAGDEIISGCIDLSGVLKIRTTKAFGESTVSKILDLVENASSRKSRSETFISRFAKVYTPAVCAAALALAVLVPLGRMLAGADANWTDWVYRALSFLVVSCPCALVISIPLSFFAGIGGASREGVLIKGSNYLEALSAAKVVVFDKTGTLTRGVFEVTAVHHSPLAEEQLLEYAALAECASSHPISKSLQKAYGKEIDRSRVTDIEELSGHGITAMVDGHAVAAGNSKLMKKLGVQYCDCHSTGTIIHMAVDGQYAGHIVISDVVKPHSKEAIEQLKRAGVQKTVMLTGDAKRVADSVAAELGVDEVRSELLPGDKVAEVEKLLAAKGKNDMLAFVGDGINDAPVLTRADIGIAMGAMGSDAAIEAADIVLMDDDPLQIAKAIKISRKCIGIVRQNIVFSLVVKFGCLALVAFGVANMWAAIFADVGVMVLAVLNAIRALKYKD
;
A
#
# COMPACT_ATOMS: atom_id res chain seq x y z
N MET A 1 16.31 21.51 0.18
CA MET A 1 15.70 22.29 1.27
C MET A 1 14.68 23.26 0.72
N THR A 2 13.48 23.28 1.30
CA THR A 2 12.41 24.24 0.95
C THR A 2 12.78 25.65 1.43
N LYS A 3 12.09 26.70 0.90
CA LYS A 3 12.27 28.09 1.37
C LYS A 3 12.09 28.20 2.90
N LYS A 4 11.14 27.44 3.49
CA LYS A 4 10.87 27.42 4.92
C LYS A 4 12.04 26.79 5.71
N GLN A 5 12.59 25.67 5.24
CA GLN A 5 13.74 25.00 5.86
C GLN A 5 15.01 25.85 5.80
N LYS A 6 15.26 26.54 4.68
CA LYS A 6 16.38 27.49 4.56
C LYS A 6 16.27 28.63 5.58
N LYS A 7 15.06 29.19 5.75
CA LYS A 7 14.82 30.26 6.74
C LYS A 7 15.05 29.78 8.18
N MET A 8 14.62 28.56 8.51
CA MET A 8 14.86 27.95 9.83
C MET A 8 16.36 27.72 10.06
N PHE A 9 17.07 27.16 9.07
CA PHE A 9 18.51 26.93 9.14
C PHE A 9 19.29 28.24 9.40
N VAL A 10 18.96 29.31 8.66
CA VAL A 10 19.60 30.63 8.86
C VAL A 10 19.37 31.18 10.27
N ARG A 11 18.15 31.03 10.82
CA ARG A 11 17.85 31.45 12.20
C ARG A 11 18.65 30.67 13.23
N ILE A 12 18.78 29.35 13.08
CA ILE A 12 19.60 28.48 13.91
C ILE A 12 21.06 28.98 13.89
N LEU A 13 21.60 29.26 12.69
CA LEU A 13 22.97 29.72 12.53
C LEU A 13 23.21 31.11 13.19
N ILE A 14 22.28 32.06 12.94
CA ILE A 14 22.35 33.39 13.55
C ILE A 14 22.33 33.28 15.07
N THR A 15 21.42 32.49 15.65
CA THR A 15 21.32 32.36 17.11
C THR A 15 22.55 31.67 17.71
N ALA A 16 23.09 30.64 17.03
CA ALA A 16 24.33 29.99 17.48
C ALA A 16 25.52 30.97 17.50
N VAL A 17 25.67 31.78 16.46
CA VAL A 17 26.71 32.84 16.41
C VAL A 17 26.47 33.88 17.50
N MET A 18 25.24 34.33 17.72
CA MET A 18 24.90 35.26 18.80
C MET A 18 25.25 34.69 20.17
N LEU A 19 24.94 33.43 20.47
CA LEU A 19 25.28 32.78 21.73
C LEU A 19 26.79 32.70 21.95
N ILE A 20 27.55 32.36 20.92
CA ILE A 20 29.00 32.31 20.96
C ILE A 20 29.55 33.72 21.21
N ALA A 21 29.10 34.73 20.48
CA ALA A 21 29.53 36.10 20.62
C ALA A 21 29.25 36.65 22.02
N LEU A 22 28.03 36.43 22.54
CA LEU A 22 27.63 36.90 23.88
C LEU A 22 28.44 36.26 25.01
N LYS A 23 29.04 35.09 24.81
CA LYS A 23 29.93 34.44 25.79
C LYS A 23 31.27 35.15 25.90
N PHE A 24 31.76 35.81 24.84
CA PHE A 24 33.05 36.49 24.81
C PHE A 24 32.96 37.98 25.13
N ILE A 25 31.75 38.56 25.11
CA ILE A 25 31.54 39.97 25.40
C ILE A 25 31.18 40.12 26.89
N PRO A 26 31.97 40.83 27.71
CA PRO A 26 31.70 40.97 29.14
C PRO A 26 30.62 42.05 29.39
N ILE A 27 29.36 41.72 29.02
CA ILE A 27 28.19 42.55 29.31
C ILE A 27 27.51 41.98 30.57
N THR A 28 27.17 42.86 31.51
CA THR A 28 26.47 42.47 32.74
C THR A 28 25.20 43.30 32.96
N GLY A 29 24.25 42.78 33.73
CA GLY A 29 23.04 43.50 34.11
C GLY A 29 21.97 43.54 33.00
N VAL A 30 21.24 44.66 32.91
CA VAL A 30 20.11 44.83 31.98
C VAL A 30 20.51 44.70 30.50
N PRO A 31 21.62 45.24 30.01
CA PRO A 31 22.05 45.03 28.62
C PRO A 31 22.31 43.57 28.28
N GLN A 32 22.84 42.78 29.21
CA GLN A 32 23.03 41.35 29.05
C GLN A 32 21.67 40.65 28.85
N LEU A 33 20.71 40.90 29.72
CA LEU A 33 19.35 40.34 29.61
C LEU A 33 18.71 40.67 28.25
N LEU A 34 18.78 41.94 27.82
CA LEU A 34 18.20 42.37 26.54
C LEU A 34 18.84 41.66 25.33
N ALA A 35 20.17 41.46 25.36
CA ALA A 35 20.89 40.75 24.30
C ALA A 35 20.48 39.28 24.22
N TYR A 36 20.34 38.59 25.35
CA TYR A 36 19.88 37.21 25.40
C TYR A 36 18.39 37.08 25.03
N VAL A 37 17.52 38.02 25.45
CA VAL A 37 16.11 38.06 25.01
C VAL A 37 16.01 38.27 23.50
N ALA A 38 16.84 39.12 22.91
CA ALA A 38 16.87 39.27 21.45
C ALA A 38 17.25 37.96 20.76
N ALA A 39 18.28 37.24 21.22
CA ALA A 39 18.66 35.94 20.70
C ALA A 39 17.54 34.89 20.85
N TYR A 40 16.85 34.87 22.00
CA TYR A 40 15.70 34.00 22.25
C TYR A 40 14.54 34.30 21.31
N LEU A 41 14.22 35.56 21.04
CA LEU A 41 13.15 35.93 20.11
C LEU A 41 13.51 35.58 18.68
N VAL A 42 14.76 35.65 18.25
CA VAL A 42 15.21 35.24 16.93
C VAL A 42 14.92 33.74 16.71
N ILE A 43 15.25 32.89 17.68
CA ILE A 43 15.07 31.44 17.53
C ILE A 43 13.65 30.98 17.87
N GLY A 44 12.99 31.57 18.86
CA GLY A 44 11.74 31.09 19.46
C GLY A 44 10.47 31.74 18.93
N TYR A 45 10.56 32.82 18.14
CA TYR A 45 9.37 33.58 17.68
C TYR A 45 8.22 32.75 17.15
N ASP A 46 8.49 31.78 16.30
CA ASP A 46 7.47 30.93 15.68
C ASP A 46 6.83 29.95 16.69
N ILE A 47 7.60 29.45 17.65
CA ILE A 47 7.13 28.56 18.72
C ILE A 47 6.25 29.34 19.68
N LEU A 48 6.71 30.51 20.12
CA LEU A 48 5.93 31.42 20.97
C LEU A 48 4.57 31.77 20.33
N ARG A 49 4.60 32.10 19.02
CA ARG A 49 3.38 32.39 18.27
C ARG A 49 2.43 31.19 18.16
N LYS A 50 2.98 29.98 17.95
CA LYS A 50 2.19 28.73 17.90
C LYS A 50 1.59 28.42 19.28
N ALA A 51 2.38 28.52 20.34
CA ALA A 51 1.92 28.32 21.71
C ALA A 51 0.77 29.29 22.09
N GLY A 52 0.93 30.58 21.79
CA GLY A 52 -0.11 31.58 22.01
C GLY A 52 -1.41 31.29 21.23
N LYS A 53 -1.30 30.92 19.95
CA LYS A 53 -2.46 30.47 19.17
C LYS A 53 -3.08 29.18 19.70
N GLY A 54 -2.28 28.24 20.20
CA GLY A 54 -2.75 27.00 20.80
C GLY A 54 -3.60 27.26 22.03
N ILE A 55 -3.17 28.16 22.92
CA ILE A 55 -3.92 28.58 24.11
C ILE A 55 -5.24 29.22 23.72
N LEU A 56 -5.22 30.17 22.77
CA LEU A 56 -6.43 30.87 22.30
C LEU A 56 -7.45 29.92 21.65
N ASN A 57 -6.99 28.83 21.05
CA ASN A 57 -7.85 27.81 20.41
C ASN A 57 -8.21 26.64 21.34
N GLY A 58 -8.01 26.77 22.66
CA GLY A 58 -8.33 25.72 23.64
C GLY A 58 -7.41 24.49 23.61
N ARG A 59 -6.27 24.57 22.93
CA ARG A 59 -5.22 23.52 22.88
C ARG A 59 -4.01 23.92 23.70
N ALA A 60 -4.24 24.12 25.00
CA ALA A 60 -3.23 24.68 25.91
C ALA A 60 -2.07 23.72 26.26
N PHE A 61 -2.17 22.42 25.96
CA PHE A 61 -1.16 21.42 26.35
C PHE A 61 -0.54 20.75 25.13
N ASP A 62 -0.02 21.56 24.19
CA ASP A 62 0.77 21.06 23.07
C ASP A 62 2.28 21.15 23.34
N GLU A 63 3.08 20.57 22.46
CA GLU A 63 4.55 20.59 22.56
C GLU A 63 5.13 22.00 22.55
N ASN A 64 4.53 22.93 21.77
CA ASN A 64 4.99 24.31 21.69
C ASN A 64 4.76 25.06 23.01
N PHE A 65 3.64 24.78 23.69
CA PHE A 65 3.33 25.31 25.02
C PHE A 65 4.35 24.83 26.06
N LEU A 66 4.63 23.50 26.11
CA LEU A 66 5.60 22.94 27.05
C LEU A 66 6.98 23.53 26.87
N MET A 67 7.46 23.65 25.63
CA MET A 67 8.75 24.25 25.31
C MET A 67 8.80 25.72 25.67
N THR A 68 7.73 26.47 25.39
CA THR A 68 7.60 27.87 25.76
C THR A 68 7.64 28.06 27.29
N LEU A 69 6.85 27.25 28.01
CA LEU A 69 6.78 27.31 29.47
C LEU A 69 8.14 27.01 30.13
N ALA A 70 8.81 25.96 29.65
CA ALA A 70 10.12 25.55 30.19
C ALA A 70 11.20 26.58 29.91
N THR A 71 11.25 27.13 28.69
CA THR A 71 12.30 28.12 28.33
C THR A 71 12.08 29.49 28.97
N LEU A 72 10.82 29.97 29.03
CA LEU A 72 10.50 31.19 29.80
C LEU A 72 10.74 31.00 31.30
N GLY A 73 10.42 29.80 31.82
CA GLY A 73 10.71 29.43 33.21
C GLY A 73 12.20 29.45 33.53
N ALA A 74 13.07 28.98 32.61
CA ALA A 74 14.52 29.06 32.75
C ALA A 74 15.03 30.53 32.80
N PHE A 75 14.48 31.41 31.94
CA PHE A 75 14.77 32.84 32.02
C PHE A 75 14.32 33.45 33.32
N PHE A 76 13.11 33.16 33.80
CA PHE A 76 12.58 33.62 35.05
C PHE A 76 13.46 33.17 36.23
N LEU A 77 13.89 31.90 36.20
CA LEU A 77 14.78 31.36 37.25
C LEU A 77 16.14 32.06 37.26
N ALA A 78 16.73 32.31 36.08
CA ALA A 78 18.00 33.05 35.98
C ALA A 78 17.90 34.50 36.50
N ILE A 79 16.76 35.17 36.29
CA ILE A 79 16.48 36.50 36.83
C ILE A 79 16.30 36.43 38.36
N TRP A 80 15.52 35.47 38.84
CA TRP A 80 15.24 35.30 40.27
C TRP A 80 16.50 35.01 41.09
N THR A 81 17.33 34.12 40.58
CA THR A 81 18.60 33.74 41.24
C THR A 81 19.73 34.75 41.03
N LYS A 82 19.51 35.73 40.14
CA LYS A 82 20.55 36.68 39.69
C LYS A 82 21.82 35.97 39.15
N SER A 83 21.66 34.72 38.65
CA SER A 83 22.78 33.93 38.13
C SER A 83 23.33 34.50 36.82
N GLY A 84 22.51 35.20 36.04
CA GLY A 84 22.88 35.69 34.71
C GLY A 84 23.00 34.58 33.65
N ASP A 85 22.63 33.34 33.98
CA ASP A 85 22.74 32.20 33.10
C ASP A 85 21.51 32.03 32.21
N TYR A 86 21.39 32.96 31.24
CA TYR A 86 20.29 32.96 30.25
C TYR A 86 20.53 31.97 29.10
N VAL A 87 21.72 31.36 29.01
CA VAL A 87 22.14 30.50 27.91
C VAL A 87 21.26 29.25 27.82
N GLU A 88 20.88 28.68 28.97
CA GLU A 88 20.12 27.43 29.02
C GLU A 88 18.80 27.52 28.28
N GLY A 89 17.97 28.55 28.53
CA GLY A 89 16.68 28.70 27.87
C GLY A 89 16.78 28.86 26.34
N ILE A 90 17.84 29.56 25.87
CA ILE A 90 18.06 29.72 24.41
C ILE A 90 18.60 28.44 23.79
N ALA A 91 19.50 27.75 24.49
CA ALA A 91 20.07 26.51 24.02
C ALA A 91 19.00 25.42 23.89
N VAL A 92 18.08 25.31 24.84
CA VAL A 92 16.89 24.43 24.74
C VAL A 92 16.13 24.70 23.46
N MET A 93 15.81 25.98 23.21
CA MET A 93 15.06 26.37 22.01
C MET A 93 15.86 26.11 20.73
N LEU A 94 17.19 26.33 20.77
CA LEU A 94 18.09 26.08 19.64
C LEU A 94 18.12 24.59 19.27
N PHE A 95 18.32 23.70 20.25
CA PHE A 95 18.32 22.25 20.02
C PHE A 95 16.96 21.76 19.54
N TYR A 96 15.88 22.28 20.11
CA TYR A 96 14.53 21.97 19.62
C TYR A 96 14.37 22.36 18.15
N GLN A 97 14.79 23.55 17.74
CA GLN A 97 14.73 24.01 16.35
C GLN A 97 15.63 23.20 15.40
N ILE A 98 16.79 22.72 15.89
CA ILE A 98 17.64 21.79 15.13
C ILE A 98 16.88 20.47 14.90
N GLY A 99 16.22 19.96 15.93
CA GLY A 99 15.38 18.76 15.85
C GLY A 99 14.22 18.93 14.85
N GLU A 100 13.48 20.04 14.92
CA GLU A 100 12.40 20.40 13.99
C GLU A 100 12.90 20.52 12.53
N LEU A 101 14.08 21.11 12.32
CA LEU A 101 14.69 21.20 11.01
C LEU A 101 15.03 19.80 10.45
N PHE A 102 15.69 18.96 11.27
CA PHE A 102 16.02 17.59 10.88
C PHE A 102 14.76 16.80 10.54
N GLN A 103 13.72 16.87 11.38
CA GLN A 103 12.41 16.29 11.14
C GLN A 103 11.83 16.73 9.80
N SER A 104 11.76 18.05 9.58
CA SER A 104 11.22 18.62 8.34
C SER A 104 11.98 18.15 7.10
N CYS A 105 13.30 18.01 7.19
CA CYS A 105 14.13 17.47 6.12
C CYS A 105 13.88 15.97 5.89
N ALA A 106 13.79 15.18 6.96
CA ALA A 106 13.56 13.74 6.88
C ALA A 106 12.19 13.41 6.31
N VAL A 107 11.13 14.06 6.81
CA VAL A 107 9.76 13.93 6.30
C VAL A 107 9.68 14.39 4.84
N GLY A 108 10.31 15.53 4.52
CA GLY A 108 10.35 16.05 3.15
C GLY A 108 11.08 15.11 2.18
N ARG A 109 12.14 14.45 2.62
CA ARG A 109 12.88 13.47 1.82
C ARG A 109 12.09 12.18 1.65
N SER A 110 11.41 11.71 2.68
CA SER A 110 10.52 10.54 2.60
C SER A 110 9.34 10.81 1.67
N ARG A 111 8.68 11.97 1.78
CA ARG A 111 7.63 12.38 0.84
C ARG A 111 8.15 12.51 -0.59
N LYS A 112 9.36 13.04 -0.79
CA LYS A 112 9.97 13.17 -2.11
C LYS A 112 10.36 11.82 -2.71
N ASN A 113 10.74 10.84 -1.89
CA ASN A 113 10.99 9.47 -2.32
C ASN A 113 9.69 8.75 -2.73
N ILE A 114 8.56 9.06 -2.08
CA ILE A 114 7.22 8.63 -2.48
C ILE A 114 6.80 9.39 -3.74
N SER A 115 7.09 10.70 -3.82
CA SER A 115 6.85 11.51 -5.02
C SER A 115 7.76 11.13 -6.21
N ALA A 116 8.89 10.47 -6.00
CA ALA A 116 9.69 9.89 -7.08
C ALA A 116 9.07 8.58 -7.62
N LEU A 117 8.20 7.92 -6.84
CA LEU A 117 7.26 6.92 -7.33
C LEU A 117 6.11 7.57 -8.12
N MET A 118 5.82 8.85 -7.86
CA MET A 118 4.89 9.69 -8.62
C MET A 118 5.52 10.24 -9.92
N ASP A 119 6.78 9.92 -10.20
CA ASP A 119 7.44 10.24 -11.48
C ASP A 119 6.89 9.39 -12.65
N ILE A 120 5.86 8.57 -12.37
CA ILE A 120 5.05 7.92 -13.41
C ILE A 120 4.09 8.90 -14.12
N ARG A 121 3.79 10.07 -13.53
CA ARG A 121 2.94 11.07 -14.18
C ARG A 121 3.61 11.57 -15.46
N PRO A 122 2.93 11.48 -16.61
CA PRO A 122 3.38 12.10 -17.84
C PRO A 122 3.29 13.61 -17.76
N ASP A 123 4.29 14.31 -18.27
CA ASP A 123 4.31 15.78 -18.27
C ASP A 123 3.50 16.37 -19.44
N TYR A 124 3.36 15.61 -20.54
CA TYR A 124 2.69 16.02 -21.77
C TYR A 124 2.17 14.82 -22.56
N ALA A 125 1.28 15.09 -23.51
CA ALA A 125 0.83 14.18 -24.56
C ALA A 125 1.14 14.79 -25.93
N ASN A 126 1.63 14.00 -26.89
CA ASN A 126 1.79 14.46 -28.26
C ASN A 126 0.53 14.12 -29.06
N ILE A 127 -0.10 15.13 -29.65
CA ILE A 127 -1.25 14.99 -30.57
C ILE A 127 -0.80 15.39 -31.97
N GLU A 128 -1.20 14.63 -32.97
CA GLU A 128 -0.97 14.97 -34.37
C GLU A 128 -2.04 15.98 -34.84
N GLN A 129 -1.64 17.23 -35.12
CA GLN A 129 -2.47 18.27 -35.68
C GLN A 129 -1.83 18.79 -36.97
N ASP A 130 -2.54 18.75 -38.07
CA ASP A 130 -2.08 19.23 -39.40
C ASP A 130 -0.73 18.60 -39.83
N GLY A 131 -0.47 17.33 -39.47
CA GLY A 131 0.76 16.63 -39.79
C GLY A 131 1.97 17.01 -38.92
N GLN A 132 1.78 17.80 -37.86
CA GLN A 132 2.81 18.13 -36.88
C GLN A 132 2.43 17.63 -35.49
N LEU A 133 3.45 17.16 -34.76
CA LEU A 133 3.29 16.74 -33.37
C LEU A 133 3.26 17.99 -32.46
N THR A 134 2.17 18.19 -31.77
CA THR A 134 1.99 19.27 -30.81
C THR A 134 1.91 18.69 -29.41
N GLN A 135 2.74 19.20 -28.49
CA GLN A 135 2.70 18.83 -27.07
C GLN A 135 1.57 19.58 -26.38
N VAL A 136 0.70 18.85 -25.71
CA VAL A 136 -0.42 19.38 -24.94
C VAL A 136 -0.41 18.78 -23.53
N ASP A 137 -1.08 19.46 -22.59
CA ASP A 137 -1.31 18.89 -21.26
C ASP A 137 -2.21 17.65 -21.37
N PRO A 138 -1.87 16.50 -20.75
CA PRO A 138 -2.72 15.31 -20.75
C PRO A 138 -4.16 15.55 -20.28
N ASP A 139 -4.38 16.51 -19.40
CA ASP A 139 -5.71 16.88 -18.89
C ASP A 139 -6.67 17.41 -19.96
N VAL A 140 -6.16 17.96 -21.08
CA VAL A 140 -7.00 18.51 -22.17
C VAL A 140 -7.27 17.52 -23.30
N VAL A 141 -6.68 16.33 -23.26
CA VAL A 141 -6.86 15.31 -24.30
C VAL A 141 -8.22 14.63 -24.16
N ALA A 142 -9.05 14.75 -25.20
CA ALA A 142 -10.38 14.12 -25.20
C ALA A 142 -10.29 12.60 -25.40
N VAL A 143 -11.28 11.88 -24.88
CA VAL A 143 -11.43 10.44 -25.13
C VAL A 143 -11.69 10.20 -26.64
N GLY A 144 -11.02 9.20 -27.21
CA GLY A 144 -11.07 8.88 -28.63
C GLY A 144 -10.02 9.62 -29.49
N SER A 145 -9.25 10.55 -28.90
CA SER A 145 -8.13 11.22 -29.58
C SER A 145 -7.00 10.25 -29.89
N ILE A 146 -6.24 10.52 -30.95
CA ILE A 146 -5.03 9.77 -31.28
C ILE A 146 -3.83 10.52 -30.72
N ILE A 147 -3.09 9.88 -29.83
CA ILE A 147 -1.84 10.37 -29.29
C ILE A 147 -0.67 9.57 -29.88
N VAL A 148 0.48 10.21 -29.98
CA VAL A 148 1.72 9.61 -30.50
C VAL A 148 2.72 9.51 -29.36
N VAL A 149 3.26 8.31 -29.13
CA VAL A 149 4.28 8.05 -28.11
C VAL A 149 5.55 7.61 -28.81
N GLN A 150 6.65 8.27 -28.50
CA GLN A 150 7.97 8.00 -29.08
C GLN A 150 8.83 7.19 -28.10
N PRO A 151 9.86 6.47 -28.60
CA PRO A 151 10.81 5.76 -27.74
C PRO A 151 11.42 6.68 -26.67
N GLY A 152 11.39 6.22 -25.43
CA GLY A 152 11.82 6.97 -24.24
C GLY A 152 10.74 7.82 -23.60
N GLU A 153 9.57 7.98 -24.21
CA GLU A 153 8.45 8.75 -23.66
C GLU A 153 7.54 7.86 -22.78
N LYS A 154 6.86 8.50 -21.85
CA LYS A 154 5.82 7.86 -21.04
C LYS A 154 4.49 7.89 -21.79
N VAL A 155 3.76 6.78 -21.76
CA VAL A 155 2.38 6.73 -22.27
C VAL A 155 1.49 7.65 -21.42
N PRO A 156 0.90 8.71 -22.00
CA PRO A 156 0.22 9.73 -21.21
C PRO A 156 -1.20 9.34 -20.76
N LEU A 157 -1.93 8.56 -21.55
CA LEU A 157 -3.30 8.12 -21.26
C LEU A 157 -3.50 6.65 -21.59
N ASP A 158 -4.48 6.04 -20.94
CA ASP A 158 -4.92 4.68 -21.26
C ASP A 158 -5.57 4.65 -22.65
N GLY A 159 -5.31 3.60 -23.42
CA GLY A 159 -5.85 3.51 -24.77
C GLY A 159 -5.60 2.16 -25.45
N VAL A 160 -5.88 2.13 -26.74
CA VAL A 160 -5.64 0.97 -27.62
C VAL A 160 -4.66 1.39 -28.71
N VAL A 161 -3.66 0.57 -28.97
CA VAL A 161 -2.69 0.79 -30.04
C VAL A 161 -3.41 0.69 -31.40
N VAL A 162 -3.37 1.75 -32.19
CA VAL A 162 -3.95 1.80 -33.53
C VAL A 162 -2.89 1.44 -34.58
N GLU A 163 -1.66 1.91 -34.38
CA GLU A 163 -0.56 1.73 -35.32
C GLU A 163 0.77 1.64 -34.56
N GLY A 164 1.66 0.79 -35.03
CA GLY A 164 3.01 0.59 -34.47
C GLY A 164 3.15 -0.70 -33.67
N THR A 165 4.41 -1.02 -33.37
CA THR A 165 4.82 -2.13 -32.49
C THR A 165 5.96 -1.63 -31.62
N SER A 166 5.96 -1.96 -30.34
CA SER A 166 7.03 -1.59 -29.41
C SER A 166 7.10 -2.54 -28.22
N SER A 167 8.18 -2.41 -27.44
CA SER A 167 8.31 -3.01 -26.12
C SER A 167 8.15 -1.93 -25.06
N LEU A 168 7.31 -2.17 -24.07
CA LEU A 168 7.01 -1.24 -22.99
C LEU A 168 7.69 -1.66 -21.70
N ASN A 169 8.34 -0.70 -21.04
CA ASN A 169 8.79 -0.88 -19.67
C ASN A 169 7.64 -0.56 -18.71
N THR A 170 7.14 -1.57 -18.04
CA THR A 170 6.04 -1.49 -17.06
C THR A 170 6.55 -1.47 -15.62
N SER A 171 7.86 -1.56 -15.38
CA SER A 171 8.47 -1.78 -14.06
C SER A 171 8.10 -0.72 -13.02
N ALA A 172 7.85 0.51 -13.45
CA ALA A 172 7.42 1.60 -12.56
C ALA A 172 5.98 1.41 -12.03
N LEU A 173 5.16 0.62 -12.72
CA LEU A 173 3.76 0.33 -12.37
C LEU A 173 3.62 -1.05 -11.72
N THR A 174 4.13 -2.09 -12.38
CA THR A 174 3.95 -3.49 -11.96
C THR A 174 5.07 -4.03 -11.08
N GLY A 175 6.25 -3.40 -11.11
CA GLY A 175 7.45 -3.95 -10.49
C GLY A 175 8.17 -5.01 -11.35
N GLU A 176 7.59 -5.41 -12.47
CA GLU A 176 8.19 -6.39 -13.39
C GLU A 176 9.33 -5.78 -14.18
N SER A 177 10.48 -6.47 -14.23
CA SER A 177 11.65 -6.01 -14.97
C SER A 177 11.64 -6.39 -16.44
N LEU A 178 10.77 -7.31 -16.86
CA LEU A 178 10.67 -7.75 -18.25
C LEU A 178 9.78 -6.79 -19.05
N PRO A 179 10.27 -6.26 -20.18
CA PRO A 179 9.44 -5.45 -21.06
C PRO A 179 8.27 -6.26 -21.66
N ARG A 180 7.14 -5.59 -21.83
CA ARG A 180 5.94 -6.15 -22.48
C ARG A 180 5.89 -5.70 -23.94
N ASP A 181 5.85 -6.64 -24.87
CA ASP A 181 5.67 -6.34 -26.28
C ASP A 181 4.21 -6.01 -26.59
N VAL A 182 4.01 -4.98 -27.42
CA VAL A 182 2.68 -4.50 -27.84
C VAL A 182 2.64 -4.25 -29.34
N LYS A 183 1.44 -4.48 -29.92
CA LYS A 183 1.13 -4.30 -31.34
C LYS A 183 -0.24 -3.67 -31.53
N ALA A 184 -0.58 -3.32 -32.75
CA ALA A 184 -1.90 -2.80 -33.08
C ALA A 184 -3.05 -3.73 -32.60
N GLY A 185 -4.01 -3.16 -31.90
CA GLY A 185 -5.14 -3.85 -31.25
C GLY A 185 -4.92 -4.14 -29.76
N ASP A 186 -3.71 -4.02 -29.24
CA ASP A 186 -3.43 -4.27 -27.81
C ASP A 186 -3.82 -3.07 -26.95
N GLU A 187 -4.34 -3.33 -25.76
CA GLU A 187 -4.59 -2.31 -24.74
C GLU A 187 -3.29 -1.87 -24.08
N ILE A 188 -3.18 -0.56 -23.88
CA ILE A 188 -2.03 0.09 -23.27
C ILE A 188 -2.48 0.97 -22.11
N ILE A 189 -1.70 0.99 -21.04
CA ILE A 189 -1.98 1.78 -19.85
C ILE A 189 -1.03 2.96 -19.73
N SER A 190 -1.52 4.05 -19.18
CA SER A 190 -0.71 5.24 -18.89
C SER A 190 0.40 4.95 -17.88
N GLY A 191 1.52 5.65 -18.02
CA GLY A 191 2.69 5.53 -17.13
C GLY A 191 3.72 4.50 -17.52
N CYS A 192 3.46 3.62 -18.51
CA CYS A 192 4.48 2.78 -19.13
C CYS A 192 5.47 3.66 -19.92
N ILE A 193 6.72 3.22 -20.02
CA ILE A 193 7.73 3.89 -20.85
C ILE A 193 7.90 3.09 -22.15
N ASP A 194 7.75 3.76 -23.27
CA ASP A 194 8.02 3.19 -24.58
C ASP A 194 9.53 3.00 -24.78
N LEU A 195 9.98 1.83 -25.25
CA LEU A 195 11.41 1.51 -25.36
C LEU A 195 11.93 1.54 -26.81
N SER A 196 11.13 1.18 -27.80
CA SER A 196 11.71 0.84 -29.11
C SER A 196 11.00 1.41 -30.34
N GLY A 197 9.67 1.47 -30.36
CA GLY A 197 8.90 1.86 -31.56
C GLY A 197 8.05 3.10 -31.34
N VAL A 198 7.57 3.72 -32.42
CA VAL A 198 6.58 4.79 -32.32
C VAL A 198 5.19 4.15 -32.28
N LEU A 199 4.40 4.52 -31.29
CA LEU A 199 3.04 4.03 -31.12
C LEU A 199 2.03 5.14 -31.35
N LYS A 200 0.98 4.87 -32.15
CA LYS A 200 -0.23 5.69 -32.21
C LYS A 200 -1.30 5.00 -31.37
N ILE A 201 -1.80 5.68 -30.39
CA ILE A 201 -2.72 5.16 -29.38
C ILE A 201 -4.00 5.97 -29.43
N ARG A 202 -5.15 5.27 -29.53
CA ARG A 202 -6.46 5.89 -29.37
C ARG A 202 -6.83 5.88 -27.90
N THR A 203 -7.02 7.03 -27.32
CA THR A 203 -7.36 7.18 -25.90
C THR A 203 -8.73 6.59 -25.57
N THR A 204 -8.83 5.83 -24.49
CA THR A 204 -10.08 5.20 -24.02
C THR A 204 -10.63 5.86 -22.76
N LYS A 205 -9.80 6.61 -22.03
CA LYS A 205 -10.15 7.29 -20.79
C LYS A 205 -9.62 8.72 -20.79
N ALA A 206 -10.29 9.62 -20.06
CA ALA A 206 -9.77 10.94 -19.75
C ALA A 206 -8.59 10.83 -18.75
N PHE A 207 -7.71 11.82 -18.67
CA PHE A 207 -6.52 11.76 -17.82
C PHE A 207 -6.87 11.54 -16.33
N GLY A 208 -7.89 12.21 -15.80
CA GLY A 208 -8.35 12.01 -14.41
C GLY A 208 -8.85 10.60 -14.09
N GLU A 209 -9.26 9.84 -15.11
CA GLU A 209 -9.73 8.45 -15.02
C GLU A 209 -8.65 7.44 -15.44
N SER A 210 -7.48 7.91 -15.86
CA SER A 210 -6.36 7.07 -16.30
C SER A 210 -5.79 6.24 -15.14
N THR A 211 -5.17 5.12 -15.47
CA THR A 211 -4.52 4.24 -14.50
C THR A 211 -3.48 4.98 -13.65
N VAL A 212 -2.66 5.82 -14.26
CA VAL A 212 -1.68 6.65 -13.54
C VAL A 212 -2.37 7.60 -12.56
N SER A 213 -3.42 8.32 -12.99
CA SER A 213 -4.12 9.27 -12.12
C SER A 213 -4.73 8.57 -10.90
N LYS A 214 -5.33 7.41 -11.08
CA LYS A 214 -5.87 6.60 -9.99
C LYS A 214 -4.80 6.10 -9.02
N ILE A 215 -3.66 5.64 -9.53
CA ILE A 215 -2.53 5.21 -8.69
C ILE A 215 -2.02 6.39 -7.85
N LEU A 216 -1.85 7.55 -8.47
CA LEU A 216 -1.41 8.77 -7.78
C LEU A 216 -2.38 9.16 -6.66
N ASP A 217 -3.68 9.16 -6.95
CA ASP A 217 -4.73 9.46 -5.97
C ASP A 217 -4.75 8.47 -4.80
N LEU A 218 -4.61 7.17 -5.08
CA LEU A 218 -4.50 6.13 -4.06
C LEU A 218 -3.30 6.34 -3.14
N VAL A 219 -2.13 6.66 -3.69
CA VAL A 219 -0.90 6.89 -2.91
C VAL A 219 -1.00 8.20 -2.11
N GLU A 220 -1.56 9.26 -2.68
CA GLU A 220 -1.74 10.54 -2.01
C GLU A 220 -2.75 10.44 -0.87
N ASN A 221 -3.87 9.77 -1.09
CA ASN A 221 -4.94 9.60 -0.11
C ASN A 221 -4.68 8.48 0.91
N ALA A 222 -3.69 7.60 0.69
CA ALA A 222 -3.33 6.53 1.63
C ALA A 222 -2.98 7.05 3.03
N SER A 223 -2.54 8.31 3.15
CA SER A 223 -2.24 8.95 4.43
C SER A 223 -3.47 9.40 5.22
N SER A 224 -4.65 9.43 4.62
CA SER A 224 -5.86 9.94 5.27
C SER A 224 -6.48 8.93 6.26
N ARG A 225 -6.28 7.64 6.06
CA ARG A 225 -6.82 6.56 6.90
C ARG A 225 -5.79 6.11 7.94
N LYS A 226 -5.94 6.60 9.17
CA LYS A 226 -5.01 6.37 10.28
C LYS A 226 -5.09 4.96 10.83
N SER A 227 -3.94 4.36 11.11
CA SER A 227 -3.79 3.09 11.79
C SER A 227 -4.22 3.15 13.28
N ARG A 228 -4.41 1.98 13.89
CA ARG A 228 -4.65 1.87 15.34
C ARG A 228 -3.47 2.44 16.12
N SER A 229 -2.24 2.19 15.66
CA SER A 229 -1.01 2.71 16.26
C SER A 229 -0.95 4.23 16.22
N GLU A 230 -1.31 4.88 15.12
CA GLU A 230 -1.39 6.35 15.01
C GLU A 230 -2.50 6.93 15.88
N THR A 231 -3.64 6.25 15.95
CA THR A 231 -4.76 6.63 16.83
C THR A 231 -4.37 6.51 18.30
N PHE A 232 -3.65 5.44 18.67
CA PHE A 232 -3.13 5.26 20.02
C PHE A 232 -2.21 6.41 20.42
N ILE A 233 -1.24 6.79 19.59
CA ILE A 233 -0.34 7.92 19.87
C ILE A 233 -1.11 9.22 20.07
N SER A 234 -2.11 9.47 19.22
CA SER A 234 -2.94 10.68 19.36
C SER A 234 -3.73 10.71 20.69
N ARG A 235 -4.21 9.55 21.16
CA ARG A 235 -4.87 9.42 22.46
C ARG A 235 -3.88 9.49 23.62
N PHE A 236 -2.74 8.83 23.49
CA PHE A 236 -1.67 8.85 24.47
C PHE A 236 -1.20 10.29 24.74
N ALA A 237 -0.93 11.08 23.69
CA ALA A 237 -0.49 12.46 23.85
C ALA A 237 -1.51 13.33 24.61
N LYS A 238 -2.81 13.12 24.40
CA LYS A 238 -3.88 13.86 25.11
C LYS A 238 -3.91 13.61 26.61
N VAL A 239 -3.52 12.44 27.07
CA VAL A 239 -3.49 12.09 28.51
C VAL A 239 -2.11 12.33 29.09
N TYR A 240 -1.08 11.99 28.36
CA TYR A 240 0.31 12.08 28.80
C TYR A 240 0.74 13.51 29.10
N THR A 241 0.43 14.49 28.24
CA THR A 241 0.87 15.86 28.41
C THR A 241 0.30 16.53 29.66
N PRO A 242 -1.01 16.48 29.94
CA PRO A 242 -1.53 16.98 31.24
C PRO A 242 -0.95 16.26 32.45
N ALA A 243 -0.76 14.94 32.39
CA ALA A 243 -0.18 14.16 33.48
C ALA A 243 1.26 14.61 33.80
N VAL A 244 2.06 14.85 32.76
CA VAL A 244 3.41 15.38 32.90
C VAL A 244 3.43 16.80 33.49
N CYS A 245 2.53 17.68 33.04
CA CYS A 245 2.41 19.02 33.63
C CYS A 245 2.07 18.95 35.12
N ALA A 246 1.16 18.07 35.51
CA ALA A 246 0.81 17.86 36.91
C ALA A 246 1.98 17.30 37.72
N ALA A 247 2.76 16.34 37.15
CA ALA A 247 3.94 15.78 37.78
C ALA A 247 5.06 16.85 37.94
N ALA A 248 5.28 17.68 36.93
CA ALA A 248 6.23 18.79 37.01
C ALA A 248 5.83 19.82 38.08
N LEU A 249 4.52 20.16 38.15
CA LEU A 249 4.00 21.03 39.19
C LEU A 249 4.19 20.43 40.59
N ALA A 250 3.92 19.13 40.73
CA ALA A 250 4.13 18.40 41.97
C ALA A 250 5.61 18.42 42.39
N LEU A 251 6.53 18.20 41.45
CA LEU A 251 7.98 18.33 41.72
C LEU A 251 8.37 19.75 42.17
N ALA A 252 7.83 20.79 41.52
CA ALA A 252 8.14 22.17 41.81
C ALA A 252 7.61 22.65 43.15
N VAL A 253 6.47 22.12 43.62
CA VAL A 253 5.73 22.64 44.78
C VAL A 253 5.70 21.66 45.94
N LEU A 254 5.25 20.41 45.71
CA LEU A 254 5.00 19.46 46.81
C LEU A 254 6.30 18.96 47.43
N VAL A 255 7.39 18.81 46.64
CA VAL A 255 8.66 18.32 47.19
C VAL A 255 9.34 19.37 48.08
N PRO A 256 9.51 20.66 47.68
CA PRO A 256 9.98 21.70 48.55
C PRO A 256 9.16 21.87 49.83
N LEU A 257 7.81 21.86 49.70
CA LEU A 257 6.91 21.93 50.86
C LEU A 257 7.09 20.75 51.81
N GLY A 258 7.19 19.54 51.30
CA GLY A 258 7.42 18.34 52.10
C GLY A 258 8.77 18.38 52.82
N ARG A 259 9.82 18.88 52.17
CA ARG A 259 11.14 19.09 52.78
C ARG A 259 11.09 20.14 53.90
N MET A 260 10.36 21.24 53.68
CA MET A 260 10.17 22.28 54.68
C MET A 260 9.40 21.74 55.90
N LEU A 261 8.36 20.95 55.70
CA LEU A 261 7.60 20.27 56.77
C LEU A 261 8.46 19.26 57.55
N ALA A 262 9.43 18.63 56.88
CA ALA A 262 10.39 17.70 57.48
C ALA A 262 11.58 18.40 58.15
N GLY A 263 11.60 19.74 58.24
CA GLY A 263 12.68 20.52 58.84
C GLY A 263 13.98 20.61 58.01
N ALA A 264 13.91 20.23 56.74
CA ALA A 264 15.01 20.32 55.78
C ALA A 264 14.88 21.58 54.92
N ASP A 265 16.02 22.04 54.37
CA ASP A 265 16.00 23.16 53.43
C ASP A 265 15.13 22.88 52.23
N ALA A 266 14.21 23.78 51.91
CA ALA A 266 13.21 23.65 50.84
C ALA A 266 13.83 23.56 49.42
N ASN A 267 14.94 24.24 49.22
CA ASN A 267 15.73 24.25 47.98
C ASN A 267 14.86 24.50 46.71
N TRP A 268 13.97 25.50 46.79
CA TRP A 268 12.99 25.84 45.74
C TRP A 268 13.62 25.96 44.35
N THR A 269 14.77 26.58 44.26
CA THR A 269 15.47 26.81 43.01
C THR A 269 15.79 25.51 42.26
N ASP A 270 16.34 24.53 42.99
CA ASP A 270 16.70 23.23 42.41
C ASP A 270 15.47 22.45 41.95
N TRP A 271 14.41 22.45 42.74
CA TRP A 271 13.20 21.70 42.39
C TRP A 271 12.41 22.34 41.26
N VAL A 272 12.37 23.67 41.17
CA VAL A 272 11.81 24.39 40.02
C VAL A 272 12.66 24.10 38.77
N TYR A 273 14.00 24.13 38.87
CA TYR A 273 14.88 23.76 37.75
C TYR A 273 14.66 22.33 37.27
N ARG A 274 14.54 21.37 38.20
CA ARG A 274 14.20 19.96 37.85
C ARG A 274 12.83 19.85 37.20
N ALA A 275 11.83 20.56 37.69
CA ALA A 275 10.50 20.58 37.10
C ALA A 275 10.49 21.13 35.67
N LEU A 276 11.24 22.22 35.41
CA LEU A 276 11.40 22.79 34.07
C LEU A 276 12.14 21.81 33.15
N SER A 277 13.20 21.17 33.62
CA SER A 277 13.95 20.14 32.89
C SER A 277 13.06 18.93 32.59
N PHE A 278 12.20 18.51 33.54
CA PHE A 278 11.24 17.46 33.39
C PHE A 278 10.22 17.78 32.29
N LEU A 279 9.73 19.02 32.19
CA LEU A 279 8.84 19.48 31.13
C LEU A 279 9.51 19.42 29.75
N VAL A 280 10.76 19.82 29.64
CA VAL A 280 11.52 19.78 28.37
C VAL A 280 11.63 18.35 27.84
N VAL A 281 12.02 17.39 28.69
CA VAL A 281 12.20 15.98 28.30
C VAL A 281 10.88 15.32 27.95
N SER A 282 9.76 15.81 28.48
CA SER A 282 8.49 15.12 28.37
C SER A 282 7.82 15.18 27.01
N CYS A 283 8.31 15.97 26.03
CA CYS A 283 7.75 15.97 24.68
C CYS A 283 7.82 14.57 24.01
N PRO A 284 6.71 13.94 23.58
CA PRO A 284 6.75 12.65 22.88
C PRO A 284 7.12 12.77 21.40
N CYS A 285 8.03 13.72 21.05
CA CYS A 285 8.36 14.12 19.68
C CYS A 285 8.80 12.94 18.81
N ALA A 286 9.65 12.06 19.34
CA ALA A 286 10.12 10.87 18.63
C ALA A 286 8.99 9.94 18.20
N LEU A 287 7.97 9.74 19.05
CA LEU A 287 6.81 8.88 18.76
C LEU A 287 5.88 9.51 17.73
N VAL A 288 5.53 10.78 17.93
CA VAL A 288 4.60 11.51 17.08
C VAL A 288 5.09 11.58 15.62
N ILE A 289 6.40 11.56 15.42
CA ILE A 289 7.05 11.71 14.11
C ILE A 289 7.38 10.36 13.50
N SER A 290 8.04 9.47 14.24
CA SER A 290 8.60 8.25 13.66
C SER A 290 7.54 7.25 13.23
N ILE A 291 6.38 7.24 13.89
CA ILE A 291 5.32 6.27 13.60
C ILE A 291 4.63 6.57 12.27
N PRO A 292 4.06 7.77 12.02
CA PRO A 292 3.55 8.09 10.69
C PRO A 292 4.61 7.95 9.60
N LEU A 293 5.86 8.35 9.88
CA LEU A 293 6.95 8.21 8.93
C LEU A 293 7.25 6.75 8.58
N SER A 294 7.16 5.83 9.56
CA SER A 294 7.33 4.39 9.31
C SER A 294 6.22 3.85 8.40
N PHE A 295 4.96 4.25 8.62
CA PHE A 295 3.85 3.86 7.75
C PHE A 295 4.00 4.43 6.35
N PHE A 296 4.35 5.71 6.21
CA PHE A 296 4.64 6.30 4.90
C PHE A 296 5.77 5.57 4.18
N ALA A 297 6.84 5.24 4.90
CA ALA A 297 7.95 4.49 4.35
C ALA A 297 7.53 3.06 3.95
N GLY A 298 6.70 2.40 4.75
CA GLY A 298 6.17 1.07 4.47
C GLY A 298 5.25 1.04 3.25
N ILE A 299 4.31 1.99 3.15
CA ILE A 299 3.42 2.14 1.98
C ILE A 299 4.23 2.45 0.72
N GLY A 300 5.19 3.39 0.80
CA GLY A 300 6.05 3.71 -0.33
C GLY A 300 6.98 2.56 -0.73
N GLY A 301 7.43 1.76 0.23
CA GLY A 301 8.19 0.53 -0.04
C GLY A 301 7.33 -0.54 -0.72
N ALA A 302 6.08 -0.73 -0.29
CA ALA A 302 5.13 -1.65 -0.90
C ALA A 302 4.78 -1.24 -2.33
N SER A 303 4.54 0.05 -2.56
CA SER A 303 4.23 0.58 -3.90
C SER A 303 5.35 0.33 -4.91
N ARG A 304 6.62 0.40 -4.49
CA ARG A 304 7.78 0.05 -5.36
C ARG A 304 7.81 -1.40 -5.79
N GLU A 305 7.21 -2.25 -5.00
CA GLU A 305 7.10 -3.69 -5.26
C GLU A 305 5.79 -4.06 -5.94
N GLY A 306 5.08 -3.09 -6.52
CA GLY A 306 3.80 -3.30 -7.21
C GLY A 306 2.60 -3.54 -6.28
N VAL A 307 2.72 -3.22 -4.98
CA VAL A 307 1.65 -3.40 -3.98
C VAL A 307 1.12 -2.03 -3.53
N LEU A 308 -0.07 -1.66 -3.95
CA LEU A 308 -0.71 -0.41 -3.56
C LEU A 308 -1.58 -0.61 -2.31
N ILE A 309 -1.26 0.08 -1.23
CA ILE A 309 -1.98 0.01 0.05
C ILE A 309 -2.69 1.33 0.29
N LYS A 310 -4.03 1.31 0.38
CA LYS A 310 -4.88 2.49 0.49
C LYS A 310 -4.86 3.20 1.86
N GLY A 311 -4.11 2.69 2.83
CA GLY A 311 -4.03 3.33 4.14
C GLY A 311 -3.12 2.63 5.14
N SER A 312 -2.63 3.37 6.14
CA SER A 312 -1.82 2.82 7.22
C SER A 312 -2.58 1.80 8.08
N ASN A 313 -3.91 1.95 8.20
CA ASN A 313 -4.77 0.97 8.87
C ASN A 313 -4.77 -0.39 8.15
N TYR A 314 -4.76 -0.40 6.82
CA TYR A 314 -4.74 -1.64 6.03
C TYR A 314 -3.37 -2.31 6.07
N LEU A 315 -2.29 -1.52 6.07
CA LEU A 315 -0.94 -2.05 6.28
C LEU A 315 -0.80 -2.70 7.66
N GLU A 316 -1.34 -2.06 8.72
CA GLU A 316 -1.36 -2.62 10.07
C GLU A 316 -2.22 -3.90 10.12
N ALA A 317 -3.42 -3.88 9.54
CA ALA A 317 -4.30 -5.04 9.47
C ALA A 317 -3.65 -6.21 8.73
N LEU A 318 -3.02 -5.97 7.56
CA LEU A 318 -2.35 -7.01 6.77
C LEU A 318 -1.21 -7.68 7.54
N SER A 319 -0.50 -6.95 8.40
CA SER A 319 0.54 -7.53 9.26
C SER A 319 -0.01 -8.59 10.23
N ALA A 320 -1.29 -8.47 10.61
CA ALA A 320 -2.00 -9.37 11.49
C ALA A 320 -2.82 -10.45 10.76
N ALA A 321 -2.72 -10.53 9.43
CA ALA A 321 -3.42 -11.54 8.64
C ALA A 321 -2.96 -12.96 9.03
N LYS A 322 -3.93 -13.77 9.47
CA LYS A 322 -3.77 -15.17 9.85
C LYS A 322 -4.58 -16.11 8.98
N VAL A 323 -5.66 -15.62 8.39
CA VAL A 323 -6.51 -16.34 7.46
C VAL A 323 -6.45 -15.61 6.12
N VAL A 324 -6.14 -16.33 5.05
CA VAL A 324 -6.18 -15.81 3.68
C VAL A 324 -7.17 -16.65 2.88
N VAL A 325 -8.17 -15.98 2.33
CA VAL A 325 -9.24 -16.57 1.54
C VAL A 325 -9.06 -16.13 0.10
N PHE A 326 -9.07 -17.08 -0.82
CA PHE A 326 -8.88 -16.82 -2.24
C PHE A 326 -10.16 -17.12 -3.01
N ASP A 327 -10.51 -16.27 -3.95
CA ASP A 327 -11.29 -16.77 -5.08
C ASP A 327 -10.42 -17.70 -5.94
N LYS A 328 -11.01 -18.65 -6.64
CA LYS A 328 -10.27 -19.53 -7.55
C LYS A 328 -9.98 -18.83 -8.87
N THR A 329 -11.04 -18.42 -9.55
CA THR A 329 -11.02 -17.98 -10.96
C THR A 329 -10.45 -16.57 -11.09
N GLY A 330 -9.47 -16.38 -11.99
CA GLY A 330 -8.81 -15.07 -12.14
C GLY A 330 -7.81 -14.73 -11.01
N THR A 331 -7.81 -15.45 -9.89
CA THR A 331 -6.96 -15.22 -8.72
C THR A 331 -5.84 -16.25 -8.61
N LEU A 332 -6.15 -17.52 -8.34
CA LEU A 332 -5.20 -18.62 -8.33
C LEU A 332 -5.05 -19.28 -9.70
N THR A 333 -6.02 -19.06 -10.58
CA THR A 333 -6.03 -19.48 -11.97
C THR A 333 -6.07 -18.27 -12.88
N ARG A 334 -5.81 -18.48 -14.18
CA ARG A 334 -5.78 -17.40 -15.18
C ARG A 334 -7.18 -16.90 -15.59
N GLY A 335 -8.25 -17.60 -15.20
CA GLY A 335 -9.61 -17.32 -15.70
C GLY A 335 -9.77 -17.60 -17.19
N VAL A 336 -8.81 -18.29 -17.77
CA VAL A 336 -8.82 -18.68 -19.18
C VAL A 336 -8.97 -20.19 -19.26
N PHE A 337 -10.01 -20.60 -19.93
CA PHE A 337 -10.26 -22.02 -20.21
C PHE A 337 -9.33 -22.47 -21.34
N GLU A 338 -8.58 -23.53 -21.13
CA GLU A 338 -7.71 -24.14 -22.14
C GLU A 338 -8.01 -25.64 -22.28
N VAL A 339 -7.82 -26.15 -23.49
CA VAL A 339 -7.87 -27.59 -23.73
C VAL A 339 -6.66 -28.23 -23.05
N THR A 340 -6.92 -29.08 -22.08
CA THR A 340 -5.85 -29.72 -21.28
C THR A 340 -5.59 -31.15 -21.66
N ALA A 341 -6.58 -31.83 -22.26
CA ALA A 341 -6.41 -33.20 -22.72
C ALA A 341 -7.49 -33.59 -23.76
N VAL A 342 -7.16 -34.54 -24.60
CA VAL A 342 -8.08 -35.27 -25.49
C VAL A 342 -7.99 -36.76 -25.16
N HIS A 343 -9.12 -37.40 -24.90
CA HIS A 343 -9.14 -38.78 -24.47
C HIS A 343 -10.13 -39.62 -25.29
N HIS A 344 -9.85 -40.91 -25.37
CA HIS A 344 -10.68 -41.93 -25.99
C HIS A 344 -11.12 -41.60 -27.42
N SER A 345 -10.25 -40.90 -28.17
CA SER A 345 -10.51 -40.53 -29.56
C SER A 345 -9.98 -41.62 -30.53
N PRO A 346 -10.81 -42.16 -31.41
CA PRO A 346 -10.34 -42.96 -32.53
C PRO A 346 -9.75 -42.11 -33.67
N LEU A 347 -10.01 -40.79 -33.63
CA LEU A 347 -9.46 -39.79 -34.54
C LEU A 347 -8.16 -39.23 -34.03
N ALA A 348 -7.35 -38.67 -34.90
CA ALA A 348 -6.20 -37.87 -34.48
C ALA A 348 -6.65 -36.66 -33.64
N GLU A 349 -5.88 -36.31 -32.65
CA GLU A 349 -6.21 -35.18 -31.74
C GLU A 349 -6.48 -33.88 -32.50
N GLU A 350 -5.65 -33.56 -33.50
CA GLU A 350 -5.82 -32.38 -34.35
C GLU A 350 -7.16 -32.39 -35.09
N GLN A 351 -7.61 -33.56 -35.59
CA GLN A 351 -8.86 -33.71 -36.31
C GLN A 351 -10.07 -33.59 -35.39
N LEU A 352 -9.99 -34.11 -34.16
CA LEU A 352 -11.04 -33.95 -33.17
C LEU A 352 -11.20 -32.50 -32.75
N LEU A 353 -10.08 -31.80 -32.53
CA LEU A 353 -10.05 -30.37 -32.22
C LEU A 353 -10.58 -29.52 -33.40
N GLU A 354 -10.27 -29.89 -34.64
CA GLU A 354 -10.81 -29.25 -35.83
C GLU A 354 -12.33 -29.36 -35.89
N TYR A 355 -12.90 -30.56 -35.76
CA TYR A 355 -14.33 -30.74 -35.71
C TYR A 355 -15.00 -29.98 -34.58
N ALA A 356 -14.42 -29.99 -33.40
CA ALA A 356 -14.93 -29.25 -32.26
C ALA A 356 -14.92 -27.73 -32.50
N ALA A 357 -13.82 -27.18 -32.99
CA ALA A 357 -13.66 -25.75 -33.25
C ALA A 357 -14.58 -25.26 -34.37
N LEU A 358 -14.76 -26.07 -35.43
CA LEU A 358 -15.68 -25.77 -36.54
C LEU A 358 -17.13 -25.84 -36.07
N ALA A 359 -17.55 -26.89 -35.35
CA ALA A 359 -18.91 -27.01 -34.83
C ALA A 359 -19.29 -25.84 -33.92
N GLU A 360 -18.34 -25.35 -33.09
CA GLU A 360 -18.51 -24.26 -32.15
C GLU A 360 -18.20 -22.86 -32.74
N CYS A 361 -18.06 -22.75 -34.07
CA CYS A 361 -17.59 -21.51 -34.72
C CYS A 361 -18.56 -20.32 -34.62
N ALA A 362 -19.82 -20.56 -34.35
CA ALA A 362 -20.85 -19.53 -34.22
C ALA A 362 -21.12 -19.13 -32.76
N SER A 363 -20.64 -19.90 -31.78
CA SER A 363 -20.87 -19.67 -30.36
C SER A 363 -19.87 -18.66 -29.79
N SER A 364 -20.37 -17.74 -28.94
CA SER A 364 -19.55 -16.80 -28.19
C SER A 364 -19.15 -17.33 -26.81
N HIS A 365 -19.50 -18.55 -26.49
CA HIS A 365 -19.23 -19.15 -25.18
C HIS A 365 -17.72 -19.28 -24.92
N PRO A 366 -17.23 -19.07 -23.68
CA PRO A 366 -15.80 -19.19 -23.35
C PRO A 366 -15.17 -20.54 -23.75
N ILE A 367 -15.93 -21.62 -23.63
CA ILE A 367 -15.54 -22.97 -24.05
C ILE A 367 -15.28 -23.02 -25.56
N SER A 368 -16.16 -22.42 -26.35
CA SER A 368 -16.04 -22.38 -27.81
C SER A 368 -14.77 -21.61 -28.23
N LYS A 369 -14.50 -20.49 -27.59
CA LYS A 369 -13.25 -19.72 -27.80
C LYS A 369 -12.01 -20.54 -27.46
N SER A 370 -12.09 -21.37 -26.42
CA SER A 370 -10.96 -22.23 -26.02
C SER A 370 -10.69 -23.32 -27.06
N LEU A 371 -11.73 -23.94 -27.63
CA LEU A 371 -11.60 -24.90 -28.69
C LEU A 371 -11.02 -24.28 -29.97
N GLN A 372 -11.52 -23.09 -30.35
CA GLN A 372 -11.01 -22.35 -31.51
C GLN A 372 -9.53 -21.95 -31.32
N LYS A 373 -9.17 -21.52 -30.12
CA LYS A 373 -7.77 -21.20 -29.78
C LYS A 373 -6.86 -22.44 -29.83
N ALA A 374 -7.34 -23.57 -29.32
CA ALA A 374 -6.59 -24.83 -29.34
C ALA A 374 -6.37 -25.36 -30.75
N TYR A 375 -7.35 -25.19 -31.65
CA TYR A 375 -7.22 -25.51 -33.06
C TYR A 375 -6.13 -24.65 -33.74
N GLY A 376 -6.01 -23.37 -33.39
CA GLY A 376 -4.89 -22.49 -33.78
C GLY A 376 -4.82 -22.13 -35.26
N LYS A 377 -5.81 -22.48 -36.05
CA LYS A 377 -5.92 -22.16 -37.49
C LYS A 377 -7.13 -21.26 -37.72
N GLU A 378 -7.17 -20.59 -38.86
CA GLU A 378 -8.33 -19.79 -39.28
C GLU A 378 -9.55 -20.66 -39.46
N ILE A 379 -10.68 -20.23 -38.91
CA ILE A 379 -11.96 -20.96 -38.97
C ILE A 379 -12.66 -20.64 -40.30
N ASP A 380 -12.69 -21.58 -41.19
CA ASP A 380 -13.45 -21.47 -42.43
C ASP A 380 -14.91 -21.87 -42.20
N ARG A 381 -15.76 -20.86 -42.01
CA ARG A 381 -17.19 -21.04 -41.77
C ARG A 381 -17.96 -21.64 -42.97
N SER A 382 -17.39 -21.61 -44.18
CA SER A 382 -18.01 -22.20 -45.37
C SER A 382 -18.09 -23.73 -45.30
N ARG A 383 -17.28 -24.35 -44.46
CA ARG A 383 -17.24 -25.81 -44.20
C ARG A 383 -18.33 -26.28 -43.25
N VAL A 384 -19.10 -25.34 -42.63
CA VAL A 384 -20.05 -25.65 -41.57
C VAL A 384 -21.46 -25.23 -41.99
N THR A 385 -22.42 -26.18 -41.90
CA THR A 385 -23.84 -25.94 -42.13
C THR A 385 -24.66 -26.51 -40.97
N ASP A 386 -25.96 -26.18 -40.94
CA ASP A 386 -26.96 -26.76 -40.03
C ASP A 386 -26.54 -26.70 -38.56
N ILE A 387 -26.02 -25.55 -38.11
CA ILE A 387 -25.64 -25.33 -36.74
C ILE A 387 -26.89 -25.18 -35.86
N GLU A 388 -27.05 -26.07 -34.90
CA GLU A 388 -28.13 -26.04 -33.91
C GLU A 388 -27.55 -26.04 -32.49
N GLU A 389 -27.77 -24.96 -31.75
CA GLU A 389 -27.40 -24.90 -30.34
C GLU A 389 -28.52 -25.41 -29.45
N LEU A 390 -28.24 -26.45 -28.68
CA LEU A 390 -29.16 -27.08 -27.74
C LEU A 390 -28.82 -26.57 -26.31
N SER A 391 -29.61 -25.62 -25.84
CA SER A 391 -29.38 -24.98 -24.54
C SER A 391 -29.19 -25.99 -23.40
N GLY A 392 -28.09 -25.87 -22.66
CA GLY A 392 -27.71 -26.75 -21.55
C GLY A 392 -27.24 -28.15 -21.96
N HIS A 393 -27.05 -28.42 -23.27
CA HIS A 393 -26.61 -29.72 -23.79
C HIS A 393 -25.33 -29.61 -24.62
N GLY A 394 -25.26 -28.66 -25.55
CA GLY A 394 -24.15 -28.47 -26.48
C GLY A 394 -24.63 -28.06 -27.85
N ILE A 395 -23.86 -28.36 -28.87
CA ILE A 395 -24.09 -27.94 -30.26
C ILE A 395 -24.03 -29.14 -31.21
N THR A 396 -24.83 -29.09 -32.27
CA THR A 396 -24.73 -29.99 -33.41
C THR A 396 -24.54 -29.19 -34.68
N ALA A 397 -23.73 -29.68 -35.61
CA ALA A 397 -23.47 -29.02 -36.88
C ALA A 397 -23.06 -30.05 -37.94
N MET A 398 -23.22 -29.68 -39.20
CA MET A 398 -22.63 -30.44 -40.32
C MET A 398 -21.29 -29.80 -40.66
N VAL A 399 -20.20 -30.55 -40.53
CA VAL A 399 -18.83 -30.12 -40.82
C VAL A 399 -18.26 -31.01 -41.94
N ASP A 400 -17.94 -30.43 -43.09
CA ASP A 400 -17.46 -31.14 -44.28
C ASP A 400 -18.34 -32.32 -44.68
N GLY A 401 -19.66 -32.23 -44.48
CA GLY A 401 -20.62 -33.28 -44.76
C GLY A 401 -20.75 -34.35 -43.66
N HIS A 402 -20.04 -34.25 -42.57
CA HIS A 402 -20.15 -35.10 -41.38
C HIS A 402 -21.06 -34.47 -40.32
N ALA A 403 -21.94 -35.26 -39.72
CA ALA A 403 -22.75 -34.81 -38.59
C ALA A 403 -21.93 -34.80 -37.30
N VAL A 404 -21.54 -33.61 -36.82
CA VAL A 404 -20.71 -33.42 -35.63
C VAL A 404 -21.60 -32.94 -34.47
N ALA A 405 -21.45 -33.58 -33.31
CA ALA A 405 -22.06 -33.13 -32.06
C ALA A 405 -20.97 -32.91 -30.99
N ALA A 406 -20.98 -31.74 -30.37
CA ALA A 406 -20.10 -31.37 -29.30
C ALA A 406 -20.91 -30.93 -28.06
N GLY A 407 -20.72 -31.56 -26.89
CA GLY A 407 -21.50 -31.19 -25.73
C GLY A 407 -21.28 -32.09 -24.51
N ASN A 408 -22.18 -31.96 -23.54
CA ASN A 408 -22.12 -32.74 -22.31
C ASN A 408 -22.72 -34.15 -22.47
N SER A 409 -22.64 -34.96 -21.40
CA SER A 409 -23.20 -36.31 -21.39
C SER A 409 -24.71 -36.35 -21.65
N LYS A 410 -25.46 -35.27 -21.38
CA LYS A 410 -26.91 -35.20 -21.70
C LYS A 410 -27.14 -35.14 -23.20
N LEU A 411 -26.29 -34.46 -23.97
CA LEU A 411 -26.33 -34.43 -25.41
C LEU A 411 -26.11 -35.83 -25.98
N MET A 412 -25.08 -36.55 -25.53
CA MET A 412 -24.79 -37.91 -25.98
C MET A 412 -25.95 -38.86 -25.71
N LYS A 413 -26.58 -38.79 -24.54
CA LYS A 413 -27.79 -39.56 -24.20
C LYS A 413 -28.96 -39.22 -25.12
N LYS A 414 -29.18 -37.92 -25.42
CA LYS A 414 -30.26 -37.47 -26.31
C LYS A 414 -30.08 -38.00 -27.73
N LEU A 415 -28.85 -38.09 -28.21
CA LEU A 415 -28.48 -38.61 -29.51
C LEU A 415 -28.36 -40.14 -29.56
N GLY A 416 -28.52 -40.83 -28.42
CA GLY A 416 -28.38 -42.28 -28.33
C GLY A 416 -26.96 -42.80 -28.51
N VAL A 417 -25.94 -41.91 -28.35
CA VAL A 417 -24.54 -42.26 -28.50
C VAL A 417 -23.99 -42.79 -27.16
N GLN A 418 -23.40 -43.98 -27.19
CA GLN A 418 -22.68 -44.50 -26.02
C GLN A 418 -21.37 -43.74 -25.86
N TYR A 419 -21.13 -43.16 -24.67
CA TYR A 419 -19.96 -42.37 -24.38
C TYR A 419 -19.13 -43.00 -23.24
N CYS A 420 -17.85 -42.70 -23.20
CA CYS A 420 -16.98 -43.10 -22.10
C CYS A 420 -17.00 -42.04 -20.97
N ASP A 421 -17.18 -42.47 -19.72
CA ASP A 421 -17.04 -41.60 -18.58
C ASP A 421 -15.57 -41.15 -18.43
N CYS A 422 -15.39 -39.87 -18.23
CA CYS A 422 -14.08 -39.29 -18.02
C CYS A 422 -13.85 -38.99 -16.53
N HIS A 423 -12.69 -39.38 -16.03
CA HIS A 423 -12.27 -39.10 -14.64
C HIS A 423 -11.33 -37.91 -14.51
N SER A 424 -10.98 -37.22 -15.62
CA SER A 424 -10.17 -36.02 -15.61
C SER A 424 -10.90 -34.84 -14.96
N THR A 425 -10.14 -33.95 -14.36
CA THR A 425 -10.63 -32.70 -13.77
C THR A 425 -10.80 -31.63 -14.83
N GLY A 426 -12.03 -31.14 -15.00
CA GLY A 426 -12.37 -30.10 -15.98
C GLY A 426 -13.78 -30.23 -16.51
N THR A 427 -14.14 -29.35 -17.43
CA THR A 427 -15.36 -29.45 -18.23
C THR A 427 -15.10 -30.43 -19.35
N ILE A 428 -15.91 -31.49 -19.41
CA ILE A 428 -15.77 -32.53 -20.40
C ILE A 428 -16.72 -32.23 -21.54
N ILE A 429 -16.19 -32.14 -22.76
CA ILE A 429 -16.94 -32.01 -24.00
C ILE A 429 -16.82 -33.33 -24.74
N HIS A 430 -17.91 -34.08 -24.75
CA HIS A 430 -18.02 -35.28 -25.53
C HIS A 430 -18.27 -34.94 -27.00
N MET A 431 -17.60 -35.65 -27.88
CA MET A 431 -17.70 -35.49 -29.32
C MET A 431 -18.32 -36.74 -29.96
N ALA A 432 -19.26 -36.54 -30.86
CA ALA A 432 -19.75 -37.58 -31.72
C ALA A 432 -19.68 -37.14 -33.18
N VAL A 433 -19.30 -38.04 -34.07
CA VAL A 433 -19.23 -37.82 -35.53
C VAL A 433 -20.03 -38.94 -36.20
N ASP A 434 -20.96 -38.56 -37.06
CA ASP A 434 -21.88 -39.49 -37.78
C ASP A 434 -22.59 -40.48 -36.83
N GLY A 435 -22.99 -40.01 -35.65
CA GLY A 435 -23.70 -40.82 -34.66
C GLY A 435 -22.81 -41.81 -33.88
N GLN A 436 -21.49 -41.78 -34.08
CA GLN A 436 -20.53 -42.58 -33.34
C GLN A 436 -19.72 -41.70 -32.36
N TYR A 437 -19.40 -42.28 -31.21
CA TYR A 437 -18.56 -41.57 -30.23
C TYR A 437 -17.15 -41.35 -30.78
N ALA A 438 -16.74 -40.11 -30.85
CA ALA A 438 -15.44 -39.72 -31.40
C ALA A 438 -14.41 -39.33 -30.32
N GLY A 439 -14.76 -39.41 -29.02
CA GLY A 439 -13.89 -39.05 -27.92
C GLY A 439 -14.40 -37.90 -27.08
N HIS A 440 -13.57 -37.40 -26.22
CA HIS A 440 -13.89 -36.18 -25.43
C HIS A 440 -12.68 -35.28 -25.23
N ILE A 441 -12.98 -34.00 -25.14
CA ILE A 441 -12.03 -32.94 -24.91
C ILE A 441 -12.24 -32.44 -23.48
N VAL A 442 -11.15 -32.32 -22.73
CA VAL A 442 -11.15 -31.79 -21.37
C VAL A 442 -10.67 -30.33 -21.39
N ILE A 443 -11.52 -29.46 -20.89
CA ILE A 443 -11.22 -28.03 -20.78
C ILE A 443 -11.19 -27.67 -19.31
N SER A 444 -10.09 -27.04 -18.87
CA SER A 444 -9.94 -26.57 -17.50
C SER A 444 -9.36 -25.17 -17.45
N ASP A 445 -9.66 -24.49 -16.35
CA ASP A 445 -9.02 -23.22 -16.01
C ASP A 445 -7.58 -23.49 -15.56
N VAL A 446 -6.63 -22.75 -16.12
CA VAL A 446 -5.20 -23.01 -15.92
C VAL A 446 -4.73 -22.34 -14.64
N VAL A 447 -4.09 -23.10 -13.76
CA VAL A 447 -3.43 -22.58 -12.54
C VAL A 447 -2.31 -21.64 -12.94
N LYS A 448 -2.21 -20.48 -12.26
CA LYS A 448 -1.09 -19.56 -12.47
C LYS A 448 0.23 -20.18 -12.02
N PRO A 449 1.36 -19.88 -12.69
CA PRO A 449 2.64 -20.56 -12.46
C PRO A 449 3.10 -20.53 -10.99
N HIS A 450 2.89 -19.43 -10.28
CA HIS A 450 3.39 -19.23 -8.94
C HIS A 450 2.36 -19.46 -7.83
N SER A 451 1.13 -19.93 -8.14
CA SER A 451 0.06 -20.08 -7.14
C SER A 451 0.42 -21.03 -6.01
N LYS A 452 1.03 -22.19 -6.32
CA LYS A 452 1.48 -23.13 -5.32
C LYS A 452 2.56 -22.54 -4.42
N GLU A 453 3.57 -21.92 -5.01
CA GLU A 453 4.66 -21.28 -4.28
C GLU A 453 4.12 -20.14 -3.39
N ALA A 454 3.14 -19.36 -3.87
CA ALA A 454 2.49 -18.32 -3.09
C ALA A 454 1.84 -18.88 -1.82
N ILE A 455 1.09 -19.98 -1.92
CA ILE A 455 0.49 -20.65 -0.74
C ILE A 455 1.57 -21.09 0.25
N GLU A 456 2.65 -21.71 -0.23
CA GLU A 456 3.77 -22.12 0.63
C GLU A 456 4.43 -20.91 1.31
N GLN A 457 4.69 -19.82 0.56
CA GLN A 457 5.29 -18.61 1.11
C GLN A 457 4.38 -17.91 2.13
N LEU A 458 3.07 -17.94 1.95
CA LEU A 458 2.10 -17.43 2.93
C LEU A 458 2.17 -18.21 4.24
N LYS A 459 2.24 -19.55 4.18
CA LYS A 459 2.41 -20.41 5.36
C LYS A 459 3.73 -20.12 6.07
N ARG A 460 4.83 -20.00 5.33
CA ARG A 460 6.15 -19.58 5.89
C ARG A 460 6.11 -18.17 6.48
N ALA A 461 5.34 -17.27 5.89
CA ALA A 461 5.10 -15.95 6.45
C ALA A 461 4.20 -15.97 7.70
N GLY A 462 3.70 -17.13 8.16
CA GLY A 462 2.92 -17.29 9.39
C GLY A 462 1.42 -17.02 9.22
N VAL A 463 0.88 -17.21 8.02
CA VAL A 463 -0.55 -17.42 7.78
C VAL A 463 -0.90 -18.79 8.32
N GLN A 464 -1.96 -18.89 9.11
CA GLN A 464 -2.35 -20.11 9.80
C GLN A 464 -3.33 -20.95 8.99
N LYS A 465 -4.13 -20.31 8.14
CA LYS A 465 -5.16 -20.97 7.36
C LYS A 465 -5.30 -20.30 5.99
N THR A 466 -5.28 -21.12 4.95
CA THR A 466 -5.58 -20.74 3.57
C THR A 466 -6.87 -21.43 3.13
N VAL A 467 -7.80 -20.67 2.54
CA VAL A 467 -9.12 -21.16 2.12
C VAL A 467 -9.35 -20.78 0.66
N MET A 468 -9.86 -21.69 -0.15
CA MET A 468 -10.27 -21.40 -1.53
C MET A 468 -11.80 -21.44 -1.64
N LEU A 469 -12.40 -20.40 -2.23
CA LEU A 469 -13.82 -20.33 -2.54
C LEU A 469 -13.99 -20.44 -4.05
N THR A 470 -14.96 -21.25 -4.51
CA THR A 470 -15.24 -21.41 -5.94
C THR A 470 -16.69 -21.83 -6.20
N GLY A 471 -17.23 -21.43 -7.34
CA GLY A 471 -18.50 -21.93 -7.87
C GLY A 471 -18.38 -23.29 -8.56
N ASP A 472 -17.18 -23.83 -8.73
CA ASP A 472 -16.96 -25.10 -9.42
C ASP A 472 -17.54 -26.29 -8.65
N ALA A 473 -17.78 -27.39 -9.38
CA ALA A 473 -18.14 -28.65 -8.79
C ALA A 473 -17.07 -29.14 -7.80
N LYS A 474 -17.51 -29.73 -6.70
CA LYS A 474 -16.67 -30.18 -5.58
C LYS A 474 -15.43 -30.95 -6.03
N ARG A 475 -15.56 -31.89 -6.98
CA ARG A 475 -14.46 -32.71 -7.48
C ARG A 475 -13.32 -31.87 -8.11
N VAL A 476 -13.68 -30.86 -8.91
CA VAL A 476 -12.71 -29.96 -9.56
C VAL A 476 -12.02 -29.09 -8.50
N ALA A 477 -12.81 -28.55 -7.58
CA ALA A 477 -12.32 -27.72 -6.50
C ALA A 477 -11.34 -28.46 -5.58
N ASP A 478 -11.67 -29.69 -5.17
CA ASP A 478 -10.82 -30.55 -4.32
C ASP A 478 -9.48 -30.88 -5.01
N SER A 479 -9.51 -31.15 -6.33
CA SER A 479 -8.30 -31.44 -7.11
C SER A 479 -7.36 -30.24 -7.17
N VAL A 480 -7.88 -29.04 -7.49
CA VAL A 480 -7.08 -27.81 -7.55
C VAL A 480 -6.54 -27.45 -6.15
N ALA A 481 -7.36 -27.59 -5.11
CA ALA A 481 -6.94 -27.30 -3.74
C ALA A 481 -5.79 -28.22 -3.29
N ALA A 482 -5.86 -29.51 -3.65
CA ALA A 482 -4.81 -30.48 -3.35
C ALA A 482 -3.51 -30.18 -4.11
N GLU A 483 -3.59 -29.77 -5.38
CA GLU A 483 -2.44 -29.37 -6.20
C GLU A 483 -1.72 -28.15 -5.61
N LEU A 484 -2.50 -27.14 -5.19
CA LEU A 484 -1.98 -25.88 -4.63
C LEU A 484 -1.55 -26.01 -3.17
N GLY A 485 -2.03 -27.03 -2.45
CA GLY A 485 -1.76 -27.19 -1.03
C GLY A 485 -2.55 -26.22 -0.14
N VAL A 486 -3.76 -25.81 -0.57
CA VAL A 486 -4.69 -25.00 0.23
C VAL A 486 -5.28 -25.85 1.36
N ASP A 487 -5.46 -25.27 2.56
CA ASP A 487 -5.88 -26.01 3.75
C ASP A 487 -7.36 -26.38 3.74
N GLU A 488 -8.21 -25.54 3.12
CA GLU A 488 -9.65 -25.76 3.06
C GLU A 488 -10.21 -25.25 1.74
N VAL A 489 -11.23 -25.96 1.20
CA VAL A 489 -11.94 -25.53 -0.01
C VAL A 489 -13.45 -25.51 0.23
N ARG A 490 -14.12 -24.52 -0.33
CA ARG A 490 -15.57 -24.40 -0.41
C ARG A 490 -15.96 -24.30 -1.86
N SER A 491 -16.74 -25.25 -2.34
CA SER A 491 -17.15 -25.43 -3.72
C SER A 491 -18.65 -25.20 -3.91
N GLU A 492 -19.08 -25.11 -5.17
CA GLU A 492 -20.49 -24.97 -5.57
C GLU A 492 -21.18 -23.71 -5.01
N LEU A 493 -20.39 -22.65 -4.79
CA LEU A 493 -20.86 -21.40 -4.19
C LEU A 493 -21.43 -20.45 -5.25
N LEU A 494 -22.59 -19.91 -4.98
CA LEU A 494 -23.11 -18.73 -5.68
C LEU A 494 -22.43 -17.46 -5.13
N PRO A 495 -22.45 -16.33 -5.84
CA PRO A 495 -21.82 -15.09 -5.38
C PRO A 495 -22.24 -14.65 -3.97
N GLY A 496 -23.53 -14.82 -3.62
CA GLY A 496 -24.04 -14.52 -2.27
C GLY A 496 -23.51 -15.48 -1.20
N ASP A 497 -23.28 -16.75 -1.54
CA ASP A 497 -22.78 -17.76 -0.63
C ASP A 497 -21.31 -17.49 -0.25
N LYS A 498 -20.50 -16.94 -1.18
CA LYS A 498 -19.12 -16.53 -0.88
C LYS A 498 -19.07 -15.52 0.26
N VAL A 499 -19.97 -14.53 0.29
CA VAL A 499 -20.07 -13.54 1.37
C VAL A 499 -20.40 -14.24 2.69
N ALA A 500 -21.40 -15.14 2.70
CA ALA A 500 -21.80 -15.88 3.89
C ALA A 500 -20.67 -16.76 4.45
N GLU A 501 -19.89 -17.41 3.57
CA GLU A 501 -18.73 -18.22 3.99
C GLU A 501 -17.62 -17.35 4.59
N VAL A 502 -17.33 -16.17 4.03
CA VAL A 502 -16.38 -15.23 4.60
C VAL A 502 -16.87 -14.72 5.96
N GLU A 503 -18.17 -14.45 6.14
CA GLU A 503 -18.73 -14.08 7.45
C GLU A 503 -18.58 -15.17 8.51
N LYS A 504 -18.76 -16.43 8.14
CA LYS A 504 -18.50 -17.57 9.04
C LYS A 504 -17.02 -17.62 9.46
N LEU A 505 -16.10 -17.42 8.52
CA LEU A 505 -14.67 -17.39 8.82
C LEU A 505 -14.29 -16.18 9.67
N LEU A 506 -14.90 -15.01 9.46
CA LEU A 506 -14.73 -13.82 10.29
C LEU A 506 -15.21 -14.05 11.73
N ALA A 507 -16.31 -14.77 11.92
CA ALA A 507 -16.83 -15.12 13.23
C ALA A 507 -15.95 -16.16 13.97
N ALA A 508 -15.29 -17.04 13.23
CA ALA A 508 -14.48 -18.13 13.77
C ALA A 508 -13.03 -17.74 14.10
N LYS A 509 -12.52 -16.62 13.56
CA LYS A 509 -11.14 -16.19 13.77
C LYS A 509 -10.89 -15.63 15.18
N GLY A 510 -9.64 -15.63 15.63
CA GLY A 510 -9.23 -15.00 16.89
C GLY A 510 -9.49 -13.50 16.93
N LYS A 511 -9.72 -12.95 18.11
CA LYS A 511 -10.08 -11.52 18.31
C LYS A 511 -9.09 -10.51 17.68
N ASN A 512 -7.81 -10.87 17.64
CA ASN A 512 -6.75 -10.01 17.09
C ASN A 512 -6.29 -10.46 15.70
N ASP A 513 -6.82 -11.54 15.18
CA ASP A 513 -6.46 -12.06 13.87
C ASP A 513 -7.25 -11.32 12.78
N MET A 514 -6.63 -11.12 11.63
CA MET A 514 -7.27 -10.52 10.47
C MET A 514 -7.43 -11.55 9.36
N LEU A 515 -8.55 -11.44 8.64
CA LEU A 515 -8.86 -12.22 7.46
C LEU A 515 -8.67 -11.33 6.23
N ALA A 516 -7.80 -11.78 5.32
CA ALA A 516 -7.65 -11.18 4.01
C ALA A 516 -8.40 -12.01 2.97
N PHE A 517 -9.20 -11.36 2.13
CA PHE A 517 -9.82 -11.96 0.96
C PHE A 517 -9.10 -11.47 -0.29
N VAL A 518 -8.78 -12.39 -1.19
CA VAL A 518 -8.08 -12.11 -2.45
C VAL A 518 -8.98 -12.52 -3.61
N GLY A 519 -9.23 -11.59 -4.52
CA GLY A 519 -10.09 -11.80 -5.69
C GLY A 519 -9.68 -10.93 -6.88
N ASP A 520 -10.28 -11.17 -8.05
CA ASP A 520 -10.08 -10.35 -9.26
C ASP A 520 -10.90 -9.04 -9.25
N GLY A 521 -11.84 -8.92 -8.34
CA GLY A 521 -12.61 -7.72 -8.02
C GLY A 521 -13.83 -7.43 -8.89
N ILE A 522 -14.02 -8.08 -10.02
CA ILE A 522 -15.18 -7.83 -10.88
C ILE A 522 -16.44 -8.42 -10.26
N ASN A 523 -16.38 -9.70 -9.88
CA ASN A 523 -17.50 -10.44 -9.30
C ASN A 523 -17.47 -10.47 -7.77
N ASP A 524 -16.31 -10.20 -7.17
CA ASP A 524 -16.05 -10.37 -5.75
C ASP A 524 -16.05 -9.06 -4.94
N ALA A 525 -16.43 -7.93 -5.54
CA ALA A 525 -16.49 -6.63 -4.87
C ALA A 525 -17.27 -6.66 -3.52
N PRO A 526 -18.42 -7.35 -3.39
CA PRO A 526 -19.11 -7.49 -2.11
C PRO A 526 -18.30 -8.26 -1.06
N VAL A 527 -17.53 -9.27 -1.48
CA VAL A 527 -16.70 -10.08 -0.59
C VAL A 527 -15.45 -9.31 -0.17
N LEU A 528 -14.81 -8.59 -1.11
CA LEU A 528 -13.66 -7.71 -0.85
C LEU A 528 -13.97 -6.67 0.23
N THR A 529 -15.13 -6.02 0.11
CA THR A 529 -15.56 -5.00 1.09
C THR A 529 -15.97 -5.58 2.44
N ARG A 530 -16.37 -6.85 2.48
CA ARG A 530 -16.84 -7.52 3.71
C ARG A 530 -15.70 -8.09 4.56
N ALA A 531 -14.61 -8.49 3.95
CA ALA A 531 -13.41 -8.98 4.64
C ALA A 531 -12.78 -7.91 5.55
N ASP A 532 -11.90 -8.30 6.49
CA ASP A 532 -11.11 -7.31 7.23
C ASP A 532 -10.15 -6.57 6.31
N ILE A 533 -9.70 -7.24 5.23
CA ILE A 533 -8.83 -6.69 4.20
C ILE A 533 -9.21 -7.30 2.86
N GLY A 534 -9.63 -6.46 1.93
CA GLY A 534 -9.85 -6.84 0.53
C GLY A 534 -8.58 -6.61 -0.28
N ILE A 535 -8.12 -7.63 -1.00
CA ILE A 535 -6.94 -7.58 -1.88
C ILE A 535 -7.41 -7.88 -3.30
N ALA A 536 -7.27 -6.93 -4.21
CA ALA A 536 -7.54 -7.13 -5.64
C ALA A 536 -6.26 -7.49 -6.38
N MET A 537 -6.35 -8.51 -7.26
CA MET A 537 -5.26 -8.96 -8.12
C MET A 537 -5.43 -8.45 -9.54
N GLY A 538 -4.31 -8.19 -10.23
CA GLY A 538 -4.29 -7.86 -11.65
C GLY A 538 -5.15 -6.65 -12.02
N ALA A 539 -5.34 -5.71 -11.10
CA ALA A 539 -6.34 -4.65 -11.15
C ALA A 539 -6.12 -3.59 -12.24
N MET A 540 -5.12 -3.77 -13.10
CA MET A 540 -4.81 -2.80 -14.18
C MET A 540 -5.94 -2.62 -15.20
N GLY A 541 -6.97 -3.50 -15.20
CA GLY A 541 -8.12 -3.41 -16.11
C GLY A 541 -9.48 -3.19 -15.43
N SER A 542 -9.60 -3.33 -14.10
CA SER A 542 -10.91 -3.27 -13.40
C SER A 542 -10.99 -2.12 -12.41
N ASP A 543 -11.66 -1.05 -12.81
CA ASP A 543 -11.94 0.11 -11.96
C ASP A 543 -12.74 -0.27 -10.71
N ALA A 544 -13.69 -1.19 -10.86
CA ALA A 544 -14.52 -1.69 -9.75
C ALA A 544 -13.68 -2.45 -8.70
N ALA A 545 -12.69 -3.23 -9.14
CA ALA A 545 -11.76 -3.92 -8.24
C ALA A 545 -10.89 -2.93 -7.46
N ILE A 546 -10.33 -1.94 -8.16
CA ILE A 546 -9.52 -0.89 -7.54
C ILE A 546 -10.35 -0.15 -6.49
N GLU A 547 -11.63 0.15 -6.74
CA GLU A 547 -12.46 0.90 -5.79
C GLU A 547 -12.82 0.06 -4.56
N ALA A 548 -13.20 -1.21 -4.74
CA ALA A 548 -13.68 -2.09 -3.69
C ALA A 548 -12.58 -2.62 -2.75
N ALA A 549 -11.35 -2.80 -3.26
CA ALA A 549 -10.25 -3.37 -2.47
C ALA A 549 -9.56 -2.34 -1.58
N ASP A 550 -8.96 -2.80 -0.49
CA ASP A 550 -8.10 -2.02 0.42
C ASP A 550 -6.63 -2.05 -0.01
N ILE A 551 -6.26 -3.10 -0.71
CA ILE A 551 -4.92 -3.34 -1.26
C ILE A 551 -5.09 -3.80 -2.71
N VAL A 552 -4.27 -3.26 -3.60
CA VAL A 552 -4.29 -3.57 -5.02
C VAL A 552 -2.92 -4.09 -5.42
N LEU A 553 -2.87 -5.28 -5.99
CA LEU A 553 -1.68 -5.85 -6.61
C LEU A 553 -1.67 -5.44 -8.08
N MET A 554 -0.60 -4.80 -8.51
CA MET A 554 -0.50 -4.23 -9.86
C MET A 554 -0.24 -5.29 -10.92
N ASP A 555 0.46 -6.34 -10.55
CA ASP A 555 0.65 -7.53 -11.39
C ASP A 555 -0.33 -8.64 -11.01
N ASP A 556 -0.38 -9.64 -11.87
CA ASP A 556 -1.29 -10.78 -11.70
C ASP A 556 -0.59 -12.01 -11.05
N ASP A 557 0.51 -11.76 -10.30
CA ASP A 557 1.28 -12.81 -9.63
C ASP A 557 0.84 -13.00 -8.17
N PRO A 558 0.34 -14.20 -7.78
CA PRO A 558 -0.04 -14.51 -6.40
C PRO A 558 1.09 -14.38 -5.37
N LEU A 559 2.36 -14.45 -5.77
CA LEU A 559 3.51 -14.25 -4.87
C LEU A 559 3.52 -12.87 -4.21
N GLN A 560 2.97 -11.86 -4.86
CA GLN A 560 2.89 -10.50 -4.33
C GLN A 560 2.10 -10.41 -3.03
N ILE A 561 1.15 -11.33 -2.78
CA ILE A 561 0.38 -11.38 -1.53
C ILE A 561 1.30 -11.70 -0.34
N ALA A 562 2.15 -12.71 -0.48
CA ALA A 562 3.12 -13.09 0.55
C ALA A 562 4.13 -11.96 0.81
N LYS A 563 4.56 -11.28 -0.26
CA LYS A 563 5.46 -10.13 -0.22
C LYS A 563 4.81 -8.95 0.51
N ALA A 564 3.55 -8.64 0.22
CA ALA A 564 2.78 -7.60 0.89
C ALA A 564 2.68 -7.84 2.41
N ILE A 565 2.40 -9.09 2.83
CA ILE A 565 2.35 -9.47 4.25
C ILE A 565 3.73 -9.30 4.92
N LYS A 566 4.81 -9.71 4.26
CA LYS A 566 6.18 -9.57 4.79
C LYS A 566 6.56 -8.09 4.97
N ILE A 567 6.26 -7.24 3.98
CA ILE A 567 6.50 -5.78 4.04
C ILE A 567 5.71 -5.18 5.20
N SER A 568 4.43 -5.52 5.34
CA SER A 568 3.57 -5.02 6.41
C SER A 568 4.10 -5.40 7.79
N ARG A 569 4.50 -6.65 7.99
CA ARG A 569 5.09 -7.13 9.26
C ARG A 569 6.41 -6.46 9.60
N LYS A 570 7.27 -6.24 8.61
CA LYS A 570 8.52 -5.49 8.77
C LYS A 570 8.24 -4.05 9.20
N CYS A 571 7.28 -3.38 8.56
CA CYS A 571 6.88 -2.02 8.91
C CYS A 571 6.38 -1.94 10.36
N ILE A 572 5.47 -2.82 10.76
CA ILE A 572 4.93 -2.87 12.13
C ILE A 572 6.02 -3.23 13.15
N GLY A 573 6.96 -4.10 12.78
CA GLY A 573 8.15 -4.39 13.58
C GLY A 573 8.96 -3.14 13.89
N ILE A 574 9.22 -2.30 12.88
CA ILE A 574 9.92 -1.02 13.01
C ILE A 574 9.12 -0.05 13.88
N VAL A 575 7.81 0.06 13.66
CA VAL A 575 6.91 0.89 14.50
C VAL A 575 7.01 0.47 15.96
N ARG A 576 6.93 -0.82 16.26
CA ARG A 576 7.06 -1.35 17.62
C ARG A 576 8.43 -1.06 18.24
N GLN A 577 9.52 -1.24 17.46
CA GLN A 577 10.87 -0.88 17.91
C GLN A 577 10.95 0.59 18.30
N ASN A 578 10.44 1.49 17.46
CA ASN A 578 10.44 2.93 17.72
C ASN A 578 9.62 3.29 18.98
N ILE A 579 8.46 2.66 19.17
CA ILE A 579 7.63 2.87 20.37
C ILE A 579 8.39 2.45 21.63
N VAL A 580 8.87 1.21 21.67
CA VAL A 580 9.55 0.67 22.87
C VAL A 580 10.82 1.47 23.17
N PHE A 581 11.67 1.68 22.17
CA PHE A 581 12.91 2.43 22.33
C PHE A 581 12.66 3.85 22.84
N SER A 582 11.73 4.59 22.22
CA SER A 582 11.41 5.95 22.61
C SER A 582 10.85 6.02 24.04
N LEU A 583 9.95 5.10 24.42
CA LEU A 583 9.37 5.10 25.77
C LEU A 583 10.40 4.73 26.83
N VAL A 584 11.23 3.72 26.60
CA VAL A 584 12.27 3.29 27.56
C VAL A 584 13.27 4.41 27.84
N VAL A 585 13.82 5.01 26.79
CA VAL A 585 14.79 6.12 26.96
C VAL A 585 14.11 7.31 27.62
N LYS A 586 12.88 7.63 27.22
CA LYS A 586 12.14 8.77 27.76
C LYS A 586 11.85 8.63 29.26
N PHE A 587 11.28 7.53 29.69
CA PHE A 587 11.02 7.30 31.12
C PHE A 587 12.31 7.22 31.92
N GLY A 588 13.39 6.64 31.35
CA GLY A 588 14.71 6.67 31.94
C GLY A 588 15.23 8.09 32.17
N CYS A 589 15.15 8.96 31.14
CA CYS A 589 15.56 10.36 31.23
C CYS A 589 14.72 11.15 32.26
N LEU A 590 13.37 10.95 32.26
CA LEU A 590 12.49 11.61 33.23
C LEU A 590 12.85 11.22 34.68
N ALA A 591 13.16 9.95 34.92
CA ALA A 591 13.63 9.49 36.24
C ALA A 591 14.97 10.15 36.64
N LEU A 592 15.96 10.14 35.73
CA LEU A 592 17.27 10.76 35.99
C LEU A 592 17.16 12.27 36.27
N VAL A 593 16.28 12.99 35.56
CA VAL A 593 16.01 14.41 35.81
C VAL A 593 15.31 14.61 37.15
N ALA A 594 14.31 13.81 37.50
CA ALA A 594 13.61 13.91 38.78
C ALA A 594 14.55 13.67 39.98
N PHE A 595 15.49 12.72 39.87
CA PHE A 595 16.50 12.48 40.88
C PHE A 595 17.65 13.49 40.87
N GLY A 596 17.69 14.41 39.88
CA GLY A 596 18.73 15.45 39.80
C GLY A 596 20.08 14.93 39.28
N VAL A 597 20.13 13.75 38.69
CA VAL A 597 21.33 13.15 38.08
C VAL A 597 21.61 13.75 36.70
N ALA A 598 20.54 14.00 35.92
CA ALA A 598 20.64 14.61 34.59
C ALA A 598 20.26 16.10 34.64
N ASN A 599 21.04 16.90 33.93
CA ASN A 599 20.73 18.32 33.71
C ASN A 599 19.89 18.52 32.43
N MET A 600 19.42 19.74 32.21
CA MET A 600 18.57 20.09 31.05
C MET A 600 19.27 19.82 29.72
N TRP A 601 20.57 20.01 29.60
CA TRP A 601 21.36 19.74 28.40
C TRP A 601 21.39 18.26 28.03
N ALA A 602 21.69 17.39 28.99
CA ALA A 602 21.68 15.94 28.77
C ALA A 602 20.30 15.44 28.37
N ALA A 603 19.27 16.01 28.99
CA ALA A 603 17.88 15.70 28.74
C ALA A 603 17.46 16.02 27.30
N ILE A 604 17.79 17.20 26.79
CA ILE A 604 17.47 17.62 25.42
C ILE A 604 18.28 16.80 24.41
N PHE A 605 19.58 16.61 24.68
CA PHE A 605 20.43 15.82 23.80
C PHE A 605 19.90 14.39 23.65
N ALA A 606 19.42 13.77 24.72
CA ALA A 606 18.80 12.48 24.69
C ALA A 606 17.48 12.48 23.87
N ASP A 607 16.60 13.47 24.06
CA ASP A 607 15.31 13.55 23.36
C ASP A 607 15.49 13.73 21.84
N VAL A 608 16.37 14.66 21.43
CA VAL A 608 16.72 14.89 20.01
C VAL A 608 17.44 13.67 19.43
N GLY A 609 18.34 13.04 20.18
CA GLY A 609 19.04 11.83 19.74
C GLY A 609 18.10 10.67 19.50
N VAL A 610 17.16 10.43 20.41
CA VAL A 610 16.11 9.40 20.26
C VAL A 610 15.26 9.67 19.03
N MET A 611 14.85 10.91 18.81
CA MET A 611 14.08 11.30 17.64
C MET A 611 14.84 11.02 16.33
N VAL A 612 16.12 11.40 16.25
CA VAL A 612 16.97 11.14 15.08
C VAL A 612 17.08 9.64 14.80
N LEU A 613 17.38 8.84 15.82
CA LEU A 613 17.51 7.39 15.70
C LEU A 613 16.19 6.74 15.28
N ALA A 614 15.06 7.16 15.84
CA ALA A 614 13.73 6.66 15.49
C ALA A 614 13.35 7.00 14.05
N VAL A 615 13.70 8.19 13.55
CA VAL A 615 13.51 8.60 12.16
C VAL A 615 14.40 7.77 11.23
N LEU A 616 15.67 7.57 11.56
CA LEU A 616 16.57 6.73 10.76
C LEU A 616 16.09 5.28 10.71
N ASN A 617 15.56 4.75 11.82
CA ASN A 617 14.96 3.41 11.84
C ASN A 617 13.68 3.35 10.98
N ALA A 618 12.84 4.39 11.01
CA ALA A 618 11.63 4.48 10.18
C ALA A 618 11.92 4.40 8.67
N ILE A 619 12.99 5.05 8.21
CA ILE A 619 13.41 5.04 6.80
C ILE A 619 13.77 3.61 6.31
N ARG A 620 14.13 2.68 7.21
CA ARG A 620 14.40 1.28 6.84
C ARG A 620 13.18 0.56 6.28
N ALA A 621 11.97 1.05 6.58
CA ALA A 621 10.73 0.51 6.00
C ALA A 621 10.60 0.76 4.50
N LEU A 622 11.32 1.74 3.92
CA LEU A 622 11.36 2.01 2.48
C LEU A 622 12.03 0.89 1.66
N LYS A 623 12.95 0.13 2.28
CA LYS A 623 13.73 -0.88 1.57
C LYS A 623 13.21 -2.25 1.97
N TYR A 624 12.63 -2.95 1.01
CA TYR A 624 12.42 -4.37 1.10
C TYR A 624 13.66 -5.08 0.53
N LYS A 625 14.26 -5.98 1.27
CA LYS A 625 15.22 -6.99 0.79
C LYS A 625 14.62 -8.32 1.15
N ASP A 626 14.49 -9.20 0.15
CA ASP A 626 14.16 -10.60 0.35
C ASP A 626 15.11 -11.28 1.32
#